data_e9067cc161b33d60a3ab03c1258d9455
#
_entry.id   e9067cc161b33d60a3ab03c1258d9455
#
_cell.length_a   1.000
_cell.length_b   1.000
_cell.length_c   1.000
_cell.angle_alpha   90.00
_cell.angle_beta   90.00
_cell.angle_gamma   90.00
#
_symmetry.space_group_name_H-M   'P 1'
#
loop_
_entity.id
_entity.type
_entity.pdbx_description
1 polymer ?
#
loop_
_entity_poly.entity_id
_entity_poly.type
_entity_poly.pdbx_seq_one_letter_code
_entity_poly.pdbx_strand_id
1 'polypeptide(L)'
;MNNDLHIRTNFSASADKSLDFQKVLKMCEEKKLDRISITDFDTCIFHVINKIVDTSNLYSGEIITGMECDVCEKGVTFELLAYNFDPIKTLVWSYKTYGSLNDRQTKIKNVLVKLVEEKKLKFDKNIPFNGKVDFAHKYIFENMEKFKENNEFFKKHGISNLTDFYNASTKQKDFPLYLDMGKIWPDTKTIVDFIHSVGGVVVLAQPLKSKNRENIDFLLKNVLEKGVDGIEVYHPTHTKEDIKFLLSFARKNKLIITGGSNFNGKEPTNKLGIDNIEDQSELLVLK
;
A
#
# COMPACT_ATOMS: atom_id res chain seq x y z
N MET A 1 -17.51 -8.05 17.77
CA MET A 1 -16.06 -7.70 17.76
C MET A 1 -15.86 -6.61 16.73
N ASN A 2 -15.44 -5.42 17.14
CA ASN A 2 -15.28 -4.28 16.24
C ASN A 2 -13.79 -4.19 15.82
N ASN A 3 -13.47 -4.57 14.58
CA ASN A 3 -12.10 -4.75 14.12
C ASN A 3 -11.76 -3.74 13.03
N ASP A 4 -10.49 -3.35 12.97
CA ASP A 4 -9.92 -2.62 11.85
C ASP A 4 -8.49 -3.11 11.59
N LEU A 5 -8.32 -3.87 10.52
CA LEU A 5 -7.04 -4.52 10.21
C LEU A 5 -6.23 -3.78 9.13
N HIS A 6 -6.59 -2.53 8.80
CA HIS A 6 -5.91 -1.75 7.78
C HIS A 6 -5.81 -0.28 8.18
N ILE A 7 -4.87 0.03 9.07
CA ILE A 7 -4.66 1.36 9.64
C ILE A 7 -3.22 1.80 9.38
N ARG A 8 -3.01 3.07 9.09
CA ARG A 8 -1.67 3.64 8.86
C ARG A 8 -1.32 4.71 9.87
N THR A 9 -0.01 4.80 10.15
CA THR A 9 0.60 5.86 10.96
C THR A 9 1.51 6.75 10.09
N ASN A 10 2.14 7.74 10.70
CA ASN A 10 3.12 8.60 10.03
C ASN A 10 4.40 7.88 9.56
N PHE A 11 4.58 6.60 9.86
CA PHE A 11 5.62 5.76 9.25
C PHE A 11 5.32 5.44 7.79
N SER A 12 4.05 5.47 7.37
CA SER A 12 3.65 5.40 5.97
C SER A 12 3.89 6.71 5.24
N ALA A 13 4.42 6.64 4.02
CA ALA A 13 4.58 7.81 3.15
C ALA A 13 3.24 8.47 2.80
N SER A 14 2.19 7.67 2.64
CA SER A 14 0.86 8.11 2.24
C SER A 14 0.02 8.70 3.38
N ALA A 15 0.37 8.45 4.65
CA ALA A 15 -0.40 8.94 5.78
C ALA A 15 -0.12 10.42 6.12
N ASP A 16 -1.03 11.01 6.87
CA ASP A 16 -0.84 12.33 7.47
C ASP A 16 0.33 12.26 8.46
N LYS A 17 1.26 13.19 8.34
CA LYS A 17 2.47 13.22 9.18
C LYS A 17 2.21 13.55 10.65
N SER A 18 1.03 14.08 10.97
CA SER A 18 0.58 14.30 12.36
C SER A 18 0.02 13.04 13.05
N LEU A 19 -0.13 11.93 12.30
CA LEU A 19 -0.64 10.66 12.84
C LEU A 19 0.50 9.80 13.39
N ASP A 20 1.12 10.23 14.49
CA ASP A 20 1.99 9.33 15.23
C ASP A 20 1.19 8.13 15.80
N PHE A 21 1.88 7.04 16.09
CA PHE A 21 1.22 5.82 16.54
C PHE A 21 0.47 5.99 17.88
N GLN A 22 0.93 6.89 18.76
CA GLN A 22 0.29 7.14 20.05
C GLN A 22 -1.10 7.77 19.85
N LYS A 23 -1.18 8.74 18.93
CA LYS A 23 -2.45 9.37 18.54
C LYS A 23 -3.39 8.35 17.91
N VAL A 24 -2.88 7.53 16.98
CA VAL A 24 -3.68 6.49 16.30
C VAL A 24 -4.24 5.49 17.33
N LEU A 25 -3.42 4.99 18.26
CA LEU A 25 -3.85 4.07 19.30
C LEU A 25 -4.95 4.66 20.18
N LYS A 26 -4.81 5.93 20.62
CA LYS A 26 -5.87 6.63 21.39
C LYS A 26 -7.16 6.75 20.58
N MET A 27 -7.08 7.06 19.29
CA MET A 27 -8.27 7.10 18.43
C MET A 27 -8.94 5.72 18.30
N CYS A 28 -8.17 4.64 18.26
CA CYS A 28 -8.70 3.27 18.27
C CYS A 28 -9.42 2.95 19.60
N GLU A 29 -8.85 3.37 20.73
CA GLU A 29 -9.48 3.23 22.06
C GLU A 29 -10.79 4.01 22.15
N GLU A 30 -10.81 5.27 21.72
CA GLU A 30 -12.01 6.12 21.69
C GLU A 30 -13.11 5.51 20.79
N LYS A 31 -12.73 4.84 19.70
CA LYS A 31 -13.64 4.12 18.81
C LYS A 31 -14.07 2.76 19.34
N LYS A 32 -13.52 2.31 20.47
CA LYS A 32 -13.79 1.01 21.08
C LYS A 32 -13.58 -0.13 20.09
N LEU A 33 -12.47 -0.08 19.35
CA LEU A 33 -12.08 -1.20 18.52
C LEU A 33 -11.55 -2.33 19.39
N ASP A 34 -12.01 -3.56 19.18
CA ASP A 34 -11.57 -4.73 19.96
C ASP A 34 -10.22 -5.25 19.46
N ARG A 35 -9.99 -5.11 18.14
CA ARG A 35 -8.79 -5.63 17.47
C ARG A 35 -8.38 -4.72 16.32
N ILE A 36 -7.08 -4.42 16.24
CA ILE A 36 -6.52 -3.57 15.18
C ILE A 36 -5.25 -4.17 14.59
N SER A 37 -4.91 -3.71 13.38
CA SER A 37 -3.58 -3.88 12.82
C SER A 37 -3.08 -2.59 12.19
N ILE A 38 -1.90 -2.14 12.60
CA ILE A 38 -1.20 -1.05 11.93
C ILE A 38 -0.42 -1.66 10.76
N THR A 39 -0.81 -1.25 9.55
CA THR A 39 -0.28 -1.80 8.29
C THR A 39 0.37 -0.69 7.46
N ASP A 40 1.43 -0.12 8.01
CA ASP A 40 2.20 0.89 7.29
C ASP A 40 2.86 0.33 6.03
N PHE A 41 2.97 1.17 4.98
CA PHE A 41 3.56 0.76 3.69
C PHE A 41 5.01 0.35 3.82
N ASP A 42 5.30 -0.90 3.43
CA ASP A 42 6.62 -1.49 3.32
C ASP A 42 7.47 -1.36 4.60
N THR A 43 6.79 -1.24 5.75
CA THR A 43 7.46 -1.17 7.05
C THR A 43 6.55 -1.67 8.17
N CYS A 44 7.12 -2.38 9.12
CA CYS A 44 6.44 -2.79 10.34
C CYS A 44 7.12 -2.21 11.60
N ILE A 45 7.73 -1.03 11.46
CA ILE A 45 8.51 -0.39 12.55
C ILE A 45 7.66 -0.16 13.80
N PHE A 46 6.37 0.19 13.65
CA PHE A 46 5.45 0.31 14.78
C PHE A 46 5.41 -0.97 15.61
N HIS A 47 5.32 -2.15 14.98
CA HIS A 47 5.22 -3.42 15.70
C HIS A 47 6.52 -3.81 16.42
N VAL A 48 7.67 -3.36 15.92
CA VAL A 48 8.94 -3.50 16.66
C VAL A 48 8.96 -2.57 17.87
N ILE A 49 8.49 -1.33 17.73
CA ILE A 49 8.35 -0.38 18.86
C ILE A 49 7.39 -0.95 19.89
N ASN A 50 6.22 -1.45 19.48
CA ASN A 50 5.19 -2.01 20.36
C ASN A 50 5.65 -3.25 21.15
N LYS A 51 6.70 -3.94 20.70
CA LYS A 51 7.35 -5.02 21.49
C LYS A 51 8.23 -4.51 22.62
N ILE A 52 8.68 -3.28 22.55
CA ILE A 52 9.68 -2.69 23.47
C ILE A 52 9.00 -1.68 24.41
N VAL A 53 8.00 -0.96 23.90
CA VAL A 53 7.27 0.09 24.61
C VAL A 53 5.91 -0.44 25.02
N ASP A 54 5.57 -0.32 26.30
CA ASP A 54 4.21 -0.63 26.77
C ASP A 54 3.23 0.42 26.26
N THR A 55 2.30 -0.02 25.42
CA THR A 55 1.24 0.81 24.84
C THR A 55 -0.14 0.52 25.42
N SER A 56 -0.25 -0.31 26.44
CA SER A 56 -1.52 -0.72 27.06
C SER A 56 -2.33 0.44 27.66
N ASN A 57 -1.64 1.53 28.03
CA ASN A 57 -2.27 2.76 28.50
C ASN A 57 -2.84 3.63 27.35
N LEU A 58 -2.57 3.30 26.10
CA LEU A 58 -3.05 4.01 24.92
C LEU A 58 -4.19 3.26 24.22
N TYR A 59 -4.11 1.92 24.25
CA TYR A 59 -5.09 1.05 23.62
C TYR A 59 -5.16 -0.30 24.36
N SER A 60 -6.36 -0.68 24.79
CA SER A 60 -6.62 -1.87 25.60
C SER A 60 -6.98 -3.12 24.78
N GLY A 61 -7.27 -2.95 23.48
CA GLY A 61 -7.64 -4.06 22.59
C GLY A 61 -6.43 -4.84 22.05
N GLU A 62 -6.70 -5.82 21.21
CA GLU A 62 -5.69 -6.67 20.60
C GLU A 62 -5.00 -5.97 19.41
N ILE A 63 -3.67 -5.96 19.39
CA ILE A 63 -2.86 -5.46 18.28
C ILE A 63 -2.25 -6.65 17.53
N ILE A 64 -2.73 -6.89 16.31
CA ILE A 64 -2.15 -7.89 15.39
C ILE A 64 -0.98 -7.25 14.64
N THR A 65 0.16 -7.95 14.54
CA THR A 65 1.26 -7.49 13.70
C THR A 65 0.81 -7.40 12.25
N GLY A 66 1.14 -6.29 11.57
CA GLY A 66 0.73 -6.04 10.20
C GLY A 66 1.72 -5.18 9.40
N MET A 67 1.66 -5.32 8.10
CA MET A 67 2.39 -4.50 7.13
C MET A 67 1.67 -4.53 5.79
N GLU A 68 1.58 -3.39 5.11
CA GLU A 68 1.15 -3.34 3.72
C GLU A 68 2.39 -3.36 2.83
N CYS A 69 2.38 -4.22 1.80
CA CYS A 69 3.50 -4.48 0.90
C CYS A 69 3.16 -4.06 -0.52
N ASP A 70 3.95 -3.18 -1.11
CA ASP A 70 3.89 -2.88 -2.54
C ASP A 70 4.40 -4.06 -3.37
N VAL A 71 3.64 -4.44 -4.39
CA VAL A 71 3.91 -5.59 -5.28
C VAL A 71 3.88 -5.18 -6.73
N CYS A 72 4.73 -5.78 -7.55
CA CYS A 72 4.59 -5.75 -9.00
C CYS A 72 4.68 -7.17 -9.58
N GLU A 73 3.58 -7.68 -10.10
CA GLU A 73 3.52 -8.99 -10.75
C GLU A 73 3.21 -8.79 -12.25
N LYS A 74 4.15 -9.18 -13.13
CA LYS A 74 4.01 -9.05 -14.60
C LYS A 74 3.63 -7.64 -15.07
N GLY A 75 4.09 -6.61 -14.35
CA GLY A 75 3.82 -5.21 -14.67
C GLY A 75 2.49 -4.67 -14.11
N VAL A 76 1.71 -5.48 -13.39
CA VAL A 76 0.54 -5.04 -12.63
C VAL A 76 0.98 -4.73 -11.20
N THR A 77 0.69 -3.52 -10.73
CA THR A 77 1.00 -3.08 -9.36
C THR A 77 -0.23 -3.15 -8.48
N PHE A 78 -0.08 -3.72 -7.29
CA PHE A 78 -1.14 -3.84 -6.28
C PHE A 78 -0.51 -3.96 -4.89
N GLU A 79 -1.31 -4.12 -3.86
CA GLU A 79 -0.84 -4.25 -2.49
C GLU A 79 -1.24 -5.59 -1.87
N LEU A 80 -0.39 -6.09 -0.99
CA LEU A 80 -0.66 -7.23 -0.10
C LEU A 80 -0.59 -6.77 1.35
N LEU A 81 -1.46 -7.30 2.18
CA LEU A 81 -1.42 -7.13 3.64
C LEU A 81 -0.80 -8.40 4.26
N ALA A 82 0.25 -8.23 5.02
CA ALA A 82 0.87 -9.30 5.79
C ALA A 82 0.44 -9.18 7.26
N TYR A 83 0.18 -10.33 7.92
CA TYR A 83 -0.25 -10.38 9.32
C TYR A 83 0.42 -11.50 10.11
N ASN A 84 0.43 -11.39 11.45
CA ASN A 84 0.88 -12.42 12.40
C ASN A 84 2.32 -12.91 12.21
N PHE A 85 3.19 -12.08 11.69
CA PHE A 85 4.59 -12.41 11.44
C PHE A 85 5.53 -11.97 12.60
N ASP A 86 6.77 -12.46 12.59
CA ASP A 86 7.84 -11.93 13.44
C ASP A 86 8.24 -10.52 12.97
N PRO A 87 7.92 -9.44 13.72
CA PRO A 87 8.15 -8.08 13.24
C PRO A 87 9.63 -7.69 13.16
N ILE A 88 10.51 -8.31 13.96
CA ILE A 88 11.95 -7.98 13.93
C ILE A 88 12.57 -8.51 12.63
N LYS A 89 12.33 -9.79 12.31
CA LYS A 89 12.81 -10.39 11.07
C LYS A 89 12.21 -9.71 9.85
N THR A 90 10.92 -9.37 9.93
CA THR A 90 10.19 -8.71 8.84
C THR A 90 10.68 -7.29 8.60
N LEU A 91 10.97 -6.51 9.65
CA LEU A 91 11.53 -5.16 9.48
C LEU A 91 12.91 -5.20 8.80
N VAL A 92 13.77 -6.16 9.17
CA VAL A 92 15.09 -6.32 8.53
C VAL A 92 14.94 -6.68 7.05
N TRP A 93 14.03 -7.60 6.73
CA TRP A 93 13.75 -8.01 5.35
C TRP A 93 13.15 -6.86 4.54
N SER A 94 12.15 -6.19 5.07
CA SER A 94 11.49 -5.04 4.45
C SER A 94 12.51 -3.95 4.10
N TYR A 95 13.41 -3.64 5.03
CA TYR A 95 14.44 -2.64 4.79
C TYR A 95 15.43 -3.06 3.68
N LYS A 96 15.77 -4.35 3.59
CA LYS A 96 16.62 -4.89 2.51
C LYS A 96 15.90 -4.88 1.15
N THR A 97 14.60 -5.15 1.15
CA THR A 97 13.79 -5.31 -0.07
C THR A 97 13.37 -3.96 -0.64
N TYR A 98 12.83 -3.09 0.20
CA TYR A 98 12.27 -1.80 -0.23
C TYR A 98 13.22 -0.62 -0.01
N GLY A 99 14.15 -0.73 0.95
CA GLY A 99 14.96 0.39 1.44
C GLY A 99 14.15 1.33 2.34
N SER A 100 14.79 2.42 2.77
CA SER A 100 14.08 3.51 3.42
C SER A 100 13.19 4.25 2.42
N LEU A 101 12.22 5.03 2.92
CA LEU A 101 11.41 5.92 2.06
C LEU A 101 12.30 6.80 1.17
N ASN A 102 13.38 7.37 1.74
CA ASN A 102 14.34 8.16 0.99
C ASN A 102 15.02 7.37 -0.13
N ASP A 103 15.43 6.13 0.14
CA ASP A 103 16.09 5.29 -0.86
C ASP A 103 15.14 4.95 -2.02
N ARG A 104 13.90 4.60 -1.70
CA ARG A 104 12.86 4.30 -2.69
C ARG A 104 12.57 5.50 -3.58
N GLN A 105 12.27 6.64 -2.99
CA GLN A 105 11.96 7.85 -3.75
C GLN A 105 13.16 8.32 -4.56
N THR A 106 14.37 8.20 -4.03
CA THR A 106 15.62 8.51 -4.75
C THR A 106 15.85 7.56 -5.93
N LYS A 107 15.61 6.26 -5.75
CA LYS A 107 15.69 5.27 -6.84
C LYS A 107 14.71 5.58 -7.97
N ILE A 108 13.44 5.84 -7.63
CA ILE A 108 12.41 6.22 -8.61
C ILE A 108 12.80 7.51 -9.34
N LYS A 109 13.19 8.56 -8.60
CA LYS A 109 13.64 9.83 -9.17
C LYS A 109 14.80 9.61 -10.16
N ASN A 110 15.82 8.85 -9.78
CA ASN A 110 16.99 8.65 -10.62
C ASN A 110 16.65 7.93 -11.94
N VAL A 111 15.75 6.94 -11.90
CA VAL A 111 15.29 6.27 -13.12
C VAL A 111 14.48 7.23 -14.00
N LEU A 112 13.55 7.99 -13.43
CA LEU A 112 12.75 8.97 -14.19
C LEU A 112 13.62 10.08 -14.79
N VAL A 113 14.60 10.62 -14.05
CA VAL A 113 15.55 11.62 -14.59
C VAL A 113 16.30 11.06 -15.79
N LYS A 114 16.81 9.81 -15.70
CA LYS A 114 17.48 9.16 -16.82
C LYS A 114 16.56 9.05 -18.04
N LEU A 115 15.31 8.65 -17.88
CA LEU A 115 14.33 8.59 -18.98
C LEU A 115 14.05 9.96 -19.59
N VAL A 116 13.90 11.01 -18.75
CA VAL A 116 13.71 12.40 -19.19
C VAL A 116 14.89 12.87 -20.07
N GLU A 117 16.13 12.55 -19.65
CA GLU A 117 17.34 12.86 -20.42
C GLU A 117 17.42 12.09 -21.74
N GLU A 118 17.14 10.79 -21.73
CA GLU A 118 17.12 9.95 -22.93
C GLU A 118 16.11 10.46 -23.98
N LYS A 119 14.98 11.02 -23.52
CA LYS A 119 13.97 11.63 -24.40
C LYS A 119 14.25 13.11 -24.73
N LYS A 120 15.40 13.66 -24.28
CA LYS A 120 15.81 15.05 -24.50
C LYS A 120 14.78 16.08 -24.02
N LEU A 121 14.02 15.72 -22.98
CA LEU A 121 13.07 16.62 -22.34
C LEU A 121 13.78 17.59 -21.40
N LYS A 122 13.23 18.79 -21.23
CA LYS A 122 13.81 19.81 -20.36
C LYS A 122 13.56 19.51 -18.90
N PHE A 123 14.61 19.63 -18.10
CA PHE A 123 14.60 19.33 -16.67
C PHE A 123 15.74 20.10 -15.97
N ASP A 124 15.43 20.74 -14.84
CA ASP A 124 16.45 21.41 -14.02
C ASP A 124 16.98 20.44 -12.95
N LYS A 125 18.24 20.04 -13.11
CA LYS A 125 18.93 19.13 -12.17
C LYS A 125 19.32 19.79 -10.84
N ASN A 126 19.28 21.12 -10.76
CA ASN A 126 19.73 21.86 -9.59
C ASN A 126 18.63 22.01 -8.53
N ILE A 127 17.38 21.63 -8.84
CA ILE A 127 16.30 21.66 -7.86
C ILE A 127 16.57 20.59 -6.80
N PRO A 128 16.63 20.94 -5.50
CA PRO A 128 16.87 19.98 -4.44
C PRO A 128 15.77 18.92 -4.38
N PHE A 129 16.16 17.68 -4.07
CA PHE A 129 15.25 16.56 -3.83
C PHE A 129 15.55 15.92 -2.49
N ASN A 130 14.53 15.75 -1.67
CA ASN A 130 14.63 15.04 -0.40
C ASN A 130 13.58 13.91 -0.35
N GLY A 131 13.99 12.68 -0.65
CA GLY A 131 13.09 11.53 -0.72
C GLY A 131 12.38 11.16 0.59
N LYS A 132 12.70 11.82 1.72
CA LYS A 132 11.93 11.67 2.97
C LYS A 132 10.60 12.41 2.94
N VAL A 133 10.49 13.47 2.13
CA VAL A 133 9.32 14.35 2.05
C VAL A 133 8.79 14.52 0.62
N ASP A 134 9.67 14.38 -0.38
CA ASP A 134 9.31 14.57 -1.77
C ASP A 134 8.85 13.25 -2.40
N PHE A 135 7.74 13.31 -3.12
CA PHE A 135 7.28 12.21 -3.95
C PHE A 135 7.91 12.32 -5.34
N ALA A 136 8.67 11.33 -5.76
CA ALA A 136 9.51 11.39 -6.95
C ALA A 136 8.76 11.76 -8.24
N HIS A 137 7.59 11.17 -8.48
CA HIS A 137 6.78 11.49 -9.67
C HIS A 137 6.31 12.96 -9.66
N LYS A 138 5.92 13.47 -8.48
CA LYS A 138 5.54 14.88 -8.32
C LYS A 138 6.71 15.80 -8.63
N TYR A 139 7.87 15.49 -8.04
CA TYR A 139 9.11 16.25 -8.27
C TYR A 139 9.48 16.31 -9.76
N ILE A 140 9.41 15.19 -10.47
CA ILE A 140 9.70 15.12 -11.91
C ILE A 140 8.66 15.92 -12.71
N PHE A 141 7.37 15.68 -12.47
CA PHE A 141 6.29 16.32 -13.20
C PHE A 141 6.34 17.85 -13.04
N GLU A 142 6.35 18.37 -11.80
CA GLU A 142 6.39 19.81 -11.51
C GLU A 142 7.67 20.49 -12.02
N ASN A 143 8.78 19.76 -12.09
CA ASN A 143 9.99 20.28 -12.68
C ASN A 143 9.88 20.39 -14.21
N MET A 144 9.40 19.34 -14.86
CA MET A 144 9.22 19.33 -16.33
C MET A 144 8.17 20.34 -16.79
N GLU A 145 7.10 20.57 -16.02
CA GLU A 145 6.01 21.50 -16.32
C GLU A 145 6.47 22.96 -16.41
N LYS A 146 7.56 23.33 -15.75
CA LYS A 146 8.15 24.68 -15.80
C LYS A 146 8.69 25.04 -17.19
N PHE A 147 8.96 24.06 -18.04
CA PHE A 147 9.55 24.27 -19.35
C PHE A 147 8.50 24.16 -20.46
N LYS A 148 8.23 25.26 -21.16
CA LYS A 148 7.28 25.31 -22.26
C LYS A 148 7.64 24.33 -23.40
N GLU A 149 8.90 24.00 -23.55
CA GLU A 149 9.42 23.05 -24.53
C GLU A 149 8.87 21.63 -24.31
N ASN A 150 8.43 21.30 -23.10
CA ASN A 150 7.81 20.02 -22.79
C ASN A 150 6.30 19.98 -23.07
N ASN A 151 5.65 21.10 -23.41
CA ASN A 151 4.19 21.17 -23.58
C ASN A 151 3.69 20.26 -24.71
N GLU A 152 4.46 20.14 -25.81
CA GLU A 152 4.11 19.25 -26.91
C GLU A 152 4.14 17.77 -26.48
N PHE A 153 5.15 17.40 -25.67
CA PHE A 153 5.26 16.07 -25.08
C PHE A 153 4.03 15.77 -24.19
N PHE A 154 3.69 16.65 -23.28
CA PHE A 154 2.53 16.47 -22.40
C PHE A 154 1.22 16.35 -23.18
N LYS A 155 0.98 17.24 -24.15
CA LYS A 155 -0.20 17.22 -25.01
C LYS A 155 -0.31 15.92 -25.82
N LYS A 156 0.80 15.50 -26.43
CA LYS A 156 0.86 14.26 -27.24
C LYS A 156 0.48 13.02 -26.42
N HIS A 157 0.83 12.98 -25.15
CA HIS A 157 0.60 11.82 -24.27
C HIS A 157 -0.60 11.98 -23.32
N GLY A 158 -1.42 13.04 -23.50
CA GLY A 158 -2.63 13.26 -22.70
C GLY A 158 -2.34 13.55 -21.22
N ILE A 159 -1.18 14.15 -20.91
CA ILE A 159 -0.77 14.48 -19.56
C ILE A 159 -1.18 15.93 -19.24
N SER A 160 -2.13 16.10 -18.32
CA SER A 160 -2.63 17.41 -17.89
C SER A 160 -2.40 17.69 -16.41
N ASN A 161 -2.05 16.69 -15.64
CA ASN A 161 -1.80 16.81 -14.20
C ASN A 161 -0.91 15.66 -13.68
N LEU A 162 -0.56 15.75 -12.41
CA LEU A 162 0.28 14.74 -11.75
C LEU A 162 -0.33 13.33 -11.79
N THR A 163 -1.66 13.21 -11.69
CA THR A 163 -2.34 11.90 -11.71
C THR A 163 -2.18 11.23 -13.07
N ASP A 164 -2.35 11.99 -14.16
CA ASP A 164 -2.13 11.50 -15.52
C ASP A 164 -0.69 11.06 -15.71
N PHE A 165 0.26 11.88 -15.27
CA PHE A 165 1.68 11.57 -15.35
C PHE A 165 2.04 10.29 -14.57
N TYR A 166 1.55 10.15 -13.34
CA TYR A 166 1.75 8.96 -12.50
C TYR A 166 1.17 7.71 -13.16
N ASN A 167 -0.07 7.77 -13.64
CA ASN A 167 -0.72 6.65 -14.31
C ASN A 167 0.01 6.26 -15.60
N ALA A 168 0.41 7.25 -16.42
CA ALA A 168 1.17 6.96 -17.64
C ALA A 168 2.52 6.32 -17.31
N SER A 169 3.27 6.89 -16.38
CA SER A 169 4.61 6.41 -16.02
C SER A 169 4.63 5.05 -15.31
N THR A 170 3.54 4.62 -14.68
CA THR A 170 3.49 3.35 -13.93
C THR A 170 2.67 2.25 -14.57
N LYS A 171 1.76 2.60 -15.53
CA LYS A 171 0.82 1.62 -16.11
C LYS A 171 0.91 1.50 -17.63
N GLN A 172 1.35 2.53 -18.34
CA GLN A 172 1.36 2.55 -19.80
C GLN A 172 2.76 2.20 -20.32
N LYS A 173 2.97 0.93 -20.72
CA LYS A 173 4.28 0.44 -21.17
C LYS A 173 4.85 1.20 -22.38
N ASP A 174 3.96 1.76 -23.22
CA ASP A 174 4.35 2.55 -24.40
C ASP A 174 4.63 4.02 -24.06
N PHE A 175 4.40 4.45 -22.83
CA PHE A 175 4.73 5.81 -22.40
C PHE A 175 6.24 5.99 -22.34
N PRO A 176 6.81 7.05 -22.96
CA PRO A 176 8.26 7.22 -23.06
C PRO A 176 8.99 7.32 -21.71
N LEU A 177 8.29 7.69 -20.65
CA LEU A 177 8.81 7.75 -19.27
C LEU A 177 8.21 6.62 -18.41
N TYR A 178 7.90 5.47 -19.03
CA TYR A 178 7.40 4.30 -18.30
C TYR A 178 8.47 3.75 -17.36
N LEU A 179 8.08 3.58 -16.12
CA LEU A 179 8.88 3.00 -15.04
C LEU A 179 8.45 1.55 -14.80
N ASP A 180 9.32 0.61 -15.14
CA ASP A 180 9.08 -0.80 -14.85
C ASP A 180 9.18 -1.05 -13.34
N MET A 181 8.00 -1.05 -12.69
CA MET A 181 7.91 -1.22 -11.24
C MET A 181 8.38 -2.61 -10.78
N GLY A 182 8.42 -3.61 -11.66
CA GLY A 182 9.00 -4.92 -11.36
C GLY A 182 10.51 -4.91 -11.10
N LYS A 183 11.20 -3.81 -11.45
CA LYS A 183 12.60 -3.58 -11.06
C LYS A 183 12.76 -2.88 -9.72
N ILE A 184 11.65 -2.46 -9.11
CA ILE A 184 11.62 -1.67 -7.87
C ILE A 184 10.98 -2.46 -6.75
N TRP A 185 9.82 -3.08 -7.02
CA TRP A 185 9.03 -3.84 -6.07
C TRP A 185 9.17 -5.35 -6.28
N PRO A 186 9.08 -6.16 -5.23
CA PRO A 186 9.08 -7.61 -5.33
C PRO A 186 7.83 -8.12 -6.04
N ASP A 187 7.89 -9.37 -6.51
CA ASP A 187 6.72 -10.11 -6.96
C ASP A 187 5.95 -10.72 -5.78
N THR A 188 4.75 -11.22 -6.06
CA THR A 188 3.86 -11.83 -5.06
C THR A 188 4.53 -13.00 -4.33
N LYS A 189 5.20 -13.88 -5.08
CA LYS A 189 5.80 -15.10 -4.52
C LYS A 189 6.91 -14.79 -3.53
N THR A 190 7.73 -13.78 -3.82
CA THR A 190 8.79 -13.31 -2.92
C THR A 190 8.25 -12.87 -1.57
N ILE A 191 7.13 -12.13 -1.55
CA ILE A 191 6.50 -11.69 -0.29
C ILE A 191 5.88 -12.86 0.45
N VAL A 192 5.10 -13.69 -0.25
CA VAL A 192 4.40 -14.83 0.34
C VAL A 192 5.39 -15.78 1.01
N ASP A 193 6.45 -16.18 0.30
CA ASP A 193 7.45 -17.10 0.83
C ASP A 193 8.16 -16.54 2.06
N PHE A 194 8.50 -15.26 2.02
CA PHE A 194 9.14 -14.64 3.18
C PHE A 194 8.19 -14.58 4.38
N ILE A 195 6.97 -14.05 4.21
CA ILE A 195 6.00 -13.90 5.31
C ILE A 195 5.64 -15.26 5.92
N HIS A 196 5.43 -16.30 5.10
CA HIS A 196 5.22 -17.65 5.60
C HIS A 196 6.44 -18.17 6.38
N SER A 197 7.67 -17.87 5.94
CA SER A 197 8.89 -18.30 6.65
C SER A 197 9.04 -17.71 8.04
N VAL A 198 8.36 -16.59 8.31
CA VAL A 198 8.35 -15.92 9.62
C VAL A 198 7.03 -16.09 10.38
N GLY A 199 6.20 -17.05 9.97
CA GLY A 199 4.98 -17.49 10.65
C GLY A 199 3.74 -16.66 10.34
N GLY A 200 3.81 -15.76 9.38
CA GLY A 200 2.70 -14.88 9.01
C GLY A 200 1.80 -15.44 7.92
N VAL A 201 0.76 -14.68 7.59
CA VAL A 201 -0.17 -14.90 6.48
C VAL A 201 -0.24 -13.68 5.59
N VAL A 202 -0.61 -13.88 4.32
CA VAL A 202 -0.68 -12.82 3.31
C VAL A 202 -2.10 -12.71 2.74
N VAL A 203 -2.59 -11.48 2.61
CA VAL A 203 -3.96 -11.17 2.17
C VAL A 203 -3.89 -10.16 1.01
N LEU A 204 -4.66 -10.37 -0.06
CA LEU A 204 -4.78 -9.39 -1.13
C LEU A 204 -5.54 -8.16 -0.63
N ALA A 205 -4.89 -7.00 -0.66
CA ALA A 205 -5.48 -5.74 -0.21
C ALA A 205 -6.44 -5.16 -1.23
N GLN A 206 -7.57 -4.62 -0.77
CA GLN A 206 -8.50 -3.77 -1.52
C GLN A 206 -8.68 -4.17 -3.02
N PRO A 207 -9.03 -5.42 -3.34
CA PRO A 207 -8.96 -5.96 -4.71
C PRO A 207 -9.85 -5.24 -5.73
N LEU A 208 -10.93 -4.61 -5.28
CA LEU A 208 -11.87 -3.87 -6.13
C LEU A 208 -11.80 -2.34 -5.95
N LYS A 209 -10.74 -1.82 -5.34
CA LYS A 209 -10.42 -0.39 -5.44
C LYS A 209 -10.24 -0.01 -6.90
N SER A 210 -10.62 1.22 -7.27
CA SER A 210 -10.68 1.68 -8.68
C SER A 210 -9.46 1.30 -9.52
N LYS A 211 -8.24 1.39 -8.97
CA LYS A 211 -7.00 1.05 -9.68
C LYS A 211 -6.81 -0.45 -9.96
N ASN A 212 -7.47 -1.32 -9.19
CA ASN A 212 -7.33 -2.77 -9.27
C ASN A 212 -8.49 -3.42 -10.05
N ARG A 213 -9.63 -2.73 -10.17
CA ARG A 213 -10.88 -3.27 -10.71
C ARG A 213 -10.73 -3.86 -12.11
N GLU A 214 -9.99 -3.21 -12.98
CA GLU A 214 -9.73 -3.69 -14.35
C GLU A 214 -8.86 -4.96 -14.41
N ASN A 215 -8.12 -5.25 -13.34
CA ASN A 215 -7.21 -6.39 -13.22
C ASN A 215 -7.74 -7.47 -12.28
N ILE A 216 -9.02 -7.42 -11.88
CA ILE A 216 -9.55 -8.30 -10.82
C ILE A 216 -9.34 -9.79 -11.10
N ASP A 217 -9.59 -10.24 -12.33
CA ASP A 217 -9.41 -11.65 -12.70
C ASP A 217 -7.93 -12.08 -12.56
N PHE A 218 -7.01 -11.22 -12.98
CA PHE A 218 -5.57 -11.45 -12.81
C PHE A 218 -5.20 -11.52 -11.33
N LEU A 219 -5.71 -10.61 -10.50
CA LEU A 219 -5.42 -10.55 -9.06
C LEU A 219 -5.95 -11.78 -8.34
N LEU A 220 -7.20 -12.19 -8.61
CA LEU A 220 -7.79 -13.38 -7.98
C LEU A 220 -7.11 -14.67 -8.42
N LYS A 221 -6.69 -14.75 -9.69
CA LYS A 221 -5.87 -15.87 -10.18
C LYS A 221 -4.50 -15.89 -9.47
N ASN A 222 -3.87 -14.75 -9.32
CA ASN A 222 -2.60 -14.59 -8.62
C ASN A 222 -2.68 -15.07 -7.17
N VAL A 223 -3.77 -14.72 -6.44
CA VAL A 223 -4.05 -15.21 -5.07
C VAL A 223 -3.94 -16.74 -5.03
N LEU A 224 -4.64 -17.45 -5.92
CA LEU A 224 -4.68 -18.90 -5.91
C LEU A 224 -3.35 -19.54 -6.33
N GLU A 225 -2.66 -18.96 -7.33
CA GLU A 225 -1.44 -19.56 -7.90
C GLU A 225 -0.19 -19.29 -7.06
N LYS A 226 -0.17 -18.19 -6.30
CA LYS A 226 1.02 -17.77 -5.55
C LYS A 226 0.98 -18.09 -4.07
N GLY A 227 -0.12 -18.67 -3.59
CA GLY A 227 -0.27 -19.08 -2.19
C GLY A 227 -0.60 -17.91 -1.25
N VAL A 228 -1.29 -16.89 -1.76
CA VAL A 228 -1.87 -15.83 -0.92
C VAL A 228 -3.01 -16.45 -0.10
N ASP A 229 -3.03 -16.21 1.22
CA ASP A 229 -3.91 -16.91 2.16
C ASP A 229 -5.32 -16.33 2.22
N GLY A 230 -5.50 -15.07 1.81
CA GLY A 230 -6.78 -14.40 1.97
C GLY A 230 -7.00 -13.20 1.06
N ILE A 231 -8.16 -12.57 1.23
CA ILE A 231 -8.52 -11.32 0.56
C ILE A 231 -9.20 -10.36 1.53
N GLU A 232 -8.93 -9.06 1.37
CA GLU A 232 -9.63 -8.00 2.07
C GLU A 232 -10.98 -7.76 1.38
N VAL A 233 -12.04 -8.23 2.03
CA VAL A 233 -13.41 -8.15 1.51
C VAL A 233 -14.07 -6.84 1.91
N TYR A 234 -13.91 -6.46 3.17
CA TYR A 234 -14.56 -5.27 3.72
C TYR A 234 -13.59 -4.08 3.65
N HIS A 235 -13.86 -3.17 2.72
CA HIS A 235 -13.06 -1.97 2.49
C HIS A 235 -14.00 -0.79 2.15
N PRO A 236 -13.72 0.46 2.54
CA PRO A 236 -14.62 1.60 2.31
C PRO A 236 -14.98 1.87 0.85
N THR A 237 -14.14 1.45 -0.08
CA THR A 237 -14.38 1.63 -1.52
C THR A 237 -15.15 0.49 -2.17
N HIS A 238 -15.43 -0.59 -1.45
CA HIS A 238 -16.18 -1.73 -1.97
C HIS A 238 -17.69 -1.49 -1.84
N THR A 239 -18.43 -1.71 -2.92
CA THR A 239 -19.89 -1.71 -2.92
C THR A 239 -20.42 -2.99 -2.27
N LYS A 240 -21.74 -3.04 -1.99
CA LYS A 240 -22.38 -4.26 -1.49
C LYS A 240 -22.24 -5.43 -2.47
N GLU A 241 -22.29 -5.16 -3.76
CA GLU A 241 -22.09 -6.13 -4.83
C GLU A 241 -20.65 -6.65 -4.84
N ASP A 242 -19.68 -5.76 -4.68
CA ASP A 242 -18.26 -6.13 -4.56
C ASP A 242 -18.04 -7.06 -3.37
N ILE A 243 -18.60 -6.73 -2.21
CA ILE A 243 -18.50 -7.54 -0.99
C ILE A 243 -19.10 -8.93 -1.24
N LYS A 244 -20.30 -9.03 -1.82
CA LYS A 244 -20.93 -10.32 -2.15
C LYS A 244 -20.08 -11.16 -3.10
N PHE A 245 -19.53 -10.54 -4.13
CA PHE A 245 -18.63 -11.20 -5.08
C PHE A 245 -17.39 -11.75 -4.39
N LEU A 246 -16.69 -10.91 -3.61
CA LEU A 246 -15.45 -11.30 -2.90
C LEU A 246 -15.71 -12.35 -1.83
N LEU A 247 -16.81 -12.26 -1.07
CA LEU A 247 -17.22 -13.28 -0.11
C LEU A 247 -17.45 -14.63 -0.77
N SER A 248 -18.18 -14.64 -1.90
CA SER A 248 -18.43 -15.88 -2.66
C SER A 248 -17.12 -16.51 -3.12
N PHE A 249 -16.21 -15.70 -3.64
CA PHE A 249 -14.89 -16.17 -4.07
C PHE A 249 -14.06 -16.71 -2.89
N ALA A 250 -13.98 -15.95 -1.79
CA ALA A 250 -13.20 -16.34 -0.61
C ALA A 250 -13.70 -17.65 0.00
N ARG A 251 -15.02 -17.80 0.20
CA ARG A 251 -15.65 -19.00 0.76
C ARG A 251 -15.42 -20.22 -0.14
N LYS A 252 -15.63 -20.07 -1.46
CA LYS A 252 -15.40 -21.15 -2.44
C LYS A 252 -13.97 -21.68 -2.39
N ASN A 253 -12.98 -20.79 -2.18
CA ASN A 253 -11.57 -21.13 -2.21
C ASN A 253 -10.96 -21.28 -0.79
N LYS A 254 -11.79 -21.22 0.27
CA LYS A 254 -11.36 -21.35 1.68
C LYS A 254 -10.29 -20.34 2.08
N LEU A 255 -10.40 -19.13 1.56
CA LEU A 255 -9.48 -18.03 1.86
C LEU A 255 -9.86 -17.31 3.15
N ILE A 256 -8.85 -16.76 3.81
CA ILE A 256 -9.02 -15.83 4.93
C ILE A 256 -9.76 -14.58 4.44
N ILE A 257 -10.73 -14.11 5.24
CA ILE A 257 -11.51 -12.91 4.98
C ILE A 257 -11.07 -11.85 5.98
N THR A 258 -10.63 -10.70 5.48
CA THR A 258 -10.29 -9.55 6.33
C THR A 258 -11.08 -8.31 5.93
N GLY A 259 -10.95 -7.28 6.74
CA GLY A 259 -11.45 -5.96 6.44
C GLY A 259 -10.70 -4.89 7.20
N GLY A 260 -10.67 -3.69 6.64
CA GLY A 260 -10.03 -2.55 7.24
C GLY A 260 -10.46 -1.24 6.60
N SER A 261 -10.27 -0.16 7.35
CA SER A 261 -10.69 1.19 6.92
C SER A 261 -9.73 1.84 5.94
N ASN A 262 -8.52 1.33 5.81
CA ASN A 262 -7.42 2.00 5.10
C ASN A 262 -7.19 3.44 5.63
N PHE A 263 -7.43 3.64 6.94
CA PHE A 263 -7.32 4.93 7.59
C PHE A 263 -5.90 5.47 7.47
N ASN A 264 -5.76 6.70 6.97
CA ASN A 264 -4.47 7.36 6.77
C ASN A 264 -4.49 8.86 7.17
N GLY A 265 -5.63 9.35 7.67
CA GLY A 265 -5.83 10.73 8.11
C GLY A 265 -5.93 11.78 7.00
N LYS A 266 -5.77 11.41 5.73
CA LYS A 266 -5.86 12.32 4.58
C LYS A 266 -7.16 12.17 3.81
N GLU A 267 -7.64 10.95 3.67
CA GLU A 267 -8.83 10.63 2.89
C GLU A 267 -10.08 10.73 3.76
N PRO A 268 -11.01 11.67 3.51
CA PRO A 268 -12.20 11.87 4.36
C PRO A 268 -13.14 10.67 4.42
N THR A 269 -13.09 9.81 3.40
CA THR A 269 -13.90 8.59 3.28
C THR A 269 -13.38 7.44 4.13
N ASN A 270 -12.08 7.45 4.47
CA ASN A 270 -11.42 6.40 5.21
C ASN A 270 -11.45 6.73 6.70
N LYS A 271 -12.61 6.52 7.32
CA LYS A 271 -12.79 6.70 8.76
C LYS A 271 -12.34 5.45 9.50
N LEU A 272 -11.70 5.64 10.64
CA LEU A 272 -11.25 4.56 11.50
C LEU A 272 -12.43 3.67 11.94
N GLY A 273 -12.27 2.35 11.81
CA GLY A 273 -13.31 1.34 12.00
C GLY A 273 -14.08 1.01 10.70
N ILE A 274 -14.71 -0.14 10.67
CA ILE A 274 -15.45 -0.64 9.51
C ILE A 274 -16.94 -0.64 9.82
N ASP A 275 -17.70 0.25 9.18
CA ASP A 275 -19.12 0.47 9.47
C ASP A 275 -20.09 -0.55 8.79
N ASN A 276 -19.61 -1.40 7.85
CA ASN A 276 -20.48 -2.18 6.94
C ASN A 276 -20.35 -3.71 7.07
N ILE A 277 -19.89 -4.23 8.18
CA ILE A 277 -19.84 -5.69 8.39
C ILE A 277 -21.16 -6.14 8.99
N GLU A 278 -22.00 -6.84 8.21
CA GLU A 278 -23.28 -7.41 8.70
C GLU A 278 -23.03 -8.52 9.73
N ASP A 279 -21.94 -9.27 9.62
CA ASP A 279 -21.52 -10.29 10.59
C ASP A 279 -20.00 -10.25 10.78
N GLN A 280 -19.54 -9.68 11.90
CA GLN A 280 -18.11 -9.62 12.23
C GLN A 280 -17.49 -11.00 12.57
N SER A 281 -18.31 -12.04 12.77
CA SER A 281 -17.84 -13.42 12.91
C SER A 281 -17.25 -13.98 11.61
N GLU A 282 -17.55 -13.34 10.46
CA GLU A 282 -17.01 -13.70 9.14
C GLU A 282 -15.56 -13.25 8.95
N LEU A 283 -15.08 -12.27 9.73
CA LEU A 283 -13.66 -11.97 9.77
C LEU A 283 -12.95 -13.15 10.42
N LEU A 284 -12.42 -14.02 9.58
CA LEU A 284 -11.65 -15.16 10.03
C LEU A 284 -10.50 -14.64 10.89
N VAL A 285 -10.60 -14.98 12.14
CA VAL A 285 -9.63 -14.65 13.17
C VAL A 285 -8.29 -15.18 12.72
N LEU A 286 -7.39 -14.25 12.45
CA LEU A 286 -5.98 -14.56 12.38
C LEU A 286 -5.60 -15.08 13.78
N LYS A 287 -5.50 -16.40 13.94
CA LYS A 287 -5.08 -17.05 15.20
C LYS A 287 -3.57 -17.00 15.31
#